data_d1c38e24ead92e69c75b34e4da876d88
#
_entry.id   d1c38e24ead92e69c75b34e4da876d88
#
_cell.length_a   1.000
_cell.length_b   1.000
_cell.length_c   1.000
_cell.angle_alpha   90.00
_cell.angle_beta   90.00
_cell.angle_gamma   90.00
#
_symmetry.space_group_name_H-M   'P 1'
#
loop_
_entity.id
_entity.type
_entity.pdbx_description
1 polymer ?
#
loop_
_entity_poly.entity_id
_entity_poly.type
_entity_poly.pdbx_seq_one_letter_code
_entity_poly.pdbx_strand_id
1 'polypeptide(L)'
;DITGSLVYDARTAEFSFRPGPVFTNLMLADEINRTPPKTQAALLEAMEERQVPVDGEGRALPEPFMVIATQNPVEYEGTYPLPEAQLDRFLLTLLLPLPERSQEIEVLYRHAHDFDPRNLAAAGLRAVADARSLDRARAQVQSVQVGPQVLGYIVDLCRATRTSPSLSLGVSPRGATALLATSRAWAWLSGRDYVTPDDVKALTHA
;
A
#
# COMPACT_ATOMS: atom_id res chain seq x y z
N ASP A 1 15.48 -7.31 -11.43
CA ASP A 1 14.15 -7.90 -11.59
C ASP A 1 13.54 -8.17 -10.21
N ILE A 2 12.39 -7.57 -9.90
CA ILE A 2 11.76 -7.67 -8.56
C ILE A 2 11.10 -9.02 -8.33
N THR A 3 10.74 -9.75 -9.41
CA THR A 3 10.03 -11.03 -9.36
C THR A 3 10.96 -12.22 -9.12
N GLY A 4 12.25 -12.05 -9.37
CA GLY A 4 13.24 -13.11 -9.31
C GLY A 4 13.63 -13.63 -10.68
N SER A 5 14.48 -14.65 -10.70
CA SER A 5 15.02 -15.21 -11.93
C SER A 5 15.27 -16.71 -11.82
N LEU A 6 15.24 -17.38 -12.95
CA LEU A 6 15.76 -18.75 -13.09
C LEU A 6 17.28 -18.69 -13.19
N VAL A 7 17.95 -19.42 -12.34
CA VAL A 7 19.42 -19.55 -12.30
C VAL A 7 19.77 -20.98 -12.72
N TYR A 8 20.64 -21.08 -13.72
CA TYR A 8 21.17 -22.36 -14.16
C TYR A 8 22.35 -22.75 -13.27
N ASP A 9 22.28 -23.92 -12.63
CA ASP A 9 23.43 -24.51 -11.91
C ASP A 9 24.16 -25.47 -12.87
N ALA A 10 25.32 -25.04 -13.36
CA ALA A 10 26.13 -25.83 -14.29
C ALA A 10 26.66 -27.14 -13.66
N ARG A 11 26.66 -27.27 -12.35
CA ARG A 11 27.12 -28.44 -11.63
C ARG A 11 26.06 -29.56 -11.60
N THR A 12 24.78 -29.17 -11.48
CA THR A 12 23.64 -30.11 -11.47
C THR A 12 22.93 -30.20 -12.80
N ALA A 13 23.24 -29.28 -13.75
CA ALA A 13 22.55 -29.10 -15.02
C ALA A 13 21.04 -28.79 -14.86
N GLU A 14 20.67 -28.17 -13.75
CA GLU A 14 19.28 -27.85 -13.42
C GLU A 14 19.05 -26.35 -13.33
N PHE A 15 17.82 -25.91 -13.62
CA PHE A 15 17.37 -24.58 -13.34
C PHE A 15 16.73 -24.51 -11.97
N SER A 16 17.12 -23.54 -11.16
CA SER A 16 16.49 -23.23 -9.87
C SER A 16 15.93 -21.81 -9.88
N PHE A 17 14.75 -21.63 -9.30
CA PHE A 17 14.18 -20.30 -9.14
C PHE A 17 14.79 -19.60 -7.92
N ARG A 18 15.35 -18.41 -8.14
CA ARG A 18 15.78 -17.51 -7.08
C ARG A 18 14.73 -16.42 -6.89
N PRO A 19 14.00 -16.41 -5.75
CA PRO A 19 12.99 -15.39 -5.47
C PRO A 19 13.58 -13.99 -5.49
N GLY A 20 12.84 -13.05 -6.06
CA GLY A 20 13.17 -11.63 -6.03
C GLY A 20 12.63 -10.92 -4.79
N PRO A 21 12.88 -9.60 -4.65
CA PRO A 21 12.46 -8.80 -3.49
C PRO A 21 10.95 -8.79 -3.22
N VAL A 22 10.11 -9.10 -4.20
CA VAL A 22 8.66 -9.14 -4.04
C VAL A 22 8.18 -10.26 -3.11
N PHE A 23 9.00 -11.31 -2.90
CA PHE A 23 8.69 -12.40 -1.98
C PHE A 23 8.94 -12.00 -0.52
N THR A 24 8.16 -11.05 -0.04
CA THR A 24 8.22 -10.50 1.32
C THR A 24 6.80 -10.15 1.80
N ASN A 25 6.62 -10.00 3.11
CA ASN A 25 5.34 -9.56 3.66
C ASN A 25 5.09 -8.06 3.49
N LEU A 26 6.15 -7.24 3.64
CA LEU A 26 6.09 -5.79 3.52
C LEU A 26 7.18 -5.34 2.57
N MET A 27 6.78 -4.70 1.48
CA MET A 27 7.68 -4.17 0.45
C MET A 27 7.58 -2.64 0.40
N LEU A 28 8.71 -1.97 0.54
CA LEU A 28 8.84 -0.54 0.25
C LEU A 28 9.38 -0.39 -1.19
N ALA A 29 8.54 0.16 -2.07
CA ALA A 29 8.91 0.53 -3.44
C ALA A 29 9.18 2.04 -3.49
N ASP A 30 10.38 2.42 -3.09
CA ASP A 30 10.78 3.82 -3.02
C ASP A 30 10.96 4.41 -4.43
N GLU A 31 10.43 5.60 -4.65
CA GLU A 31 10.47 6.32 -5.94
C GLU A 31 9.99 5.45 -7.12
N ILE A 32 8.82 4.82 -6.98
CA ILE A 32 8.28 3.90 -8.00
C ILE A 32 8.17 4.55 -9.39
N ASN A 33 7.98 5.87 -9.46
CA ASN A 33 7.94 6.64 -10.70
C ASN A 33 9.29 6.73 -11.42
N ARG A 34 10.40 6.36 -10.79
CA ARG A 34 11.72 6.21 -11.44
C ARG A 34 11.97 4.79 -11.96
N THR A 35 11.10 3.86 -11.60
CA THR A 35 11.23 2.46 -11.99
C THR A 35 10.73 2.27 -13.43
N PRO A 36 11.42 1.47 -14.27
CA PRO A 36 10.98 1.20 -15.64
C PRO A 36 9.56 0.61 -15.69
N PRO A 37 8.75 0.96 -16.70
CA PRO A 37 7.34 0.53 -16.81
C PRO A 37 7.12 -0.98 -16.70
N LYS A 38 8.05 -1.79 -17.20
CA LYS A 38 7.98 -3.25 -17.08
C LYS A 38 8.02 -3.71 -15.62
N THR A 39 8.85 -3.08 -14.81
CA THR A 39 8.98 -3.42 -13.39
C THR A 39 7.78 -2.90 -12.60
N GLN A 40 7.28 -1.70 -12.92
CA GLN A 40 6.02 -1.18 -12.36
C GLN A 40 4.86 -2.15 -12.63
N ALA A 41 4.70 -2.59 -13.90
CA ALA A 41 3.65 -3.53 -14.28
C ALA A 41 3.75 -4.86 -13.51
N ALA A 42 4.95 -5.41 -13.38
CA ALA A 42 5.18 -6.65 -12.64
C ALA A 42 4.83 -6.51 -11.14
N LEU A 43 5.14 -5.37 -10.52
CA LEU A 43 4.76 -5.10 -9.13
C LEU A 43 3.25 -4.98 -8.97
N LEU A 44 2.59 -4.24 -9.86
CA LEU A 44 1.15 -4.04 -9.83
C LEU A 44 0.38 -5.33 -10.08
N GLU A 45 0.89 -6.21 -10.95
CA GLU A 45 0.36 -7.57 -11.15
C GLU A 45 0.50 -8.41 -9.89
N ALA A 46 1.67 -8.41 -9.28
CA ALA A 46 1.92 -9.13 -8.02
C ALA A 46 1.01 -8.65 -6.88
N MET A 47 0.72 -7.34 -6.81
CA MET A 47 -0.23 -6.77 -5.83
C MET A 47 -1.66 -7.26 -6.06
N GLU A 48 -2.09 -7.38 -7.30
CA GLU A 48 -3.45 -7.78 -7.66
C GLU A 48 -3.65 -9.29 -7.53
N GLU A 49 -2.75 -10.07 -8.14
CA GLU A 49 -2.86 -11.52 -8.23
C GLU A 49 -2.36 -12.26 -6.98
N ARG A 50 -1.64 -11.58 -6.08
CA ARG A 50 -0.99 -12.19 -4.90
C ARG A 50 -0.03 -13.34 -5.25
N GLN A 51 0.44 -13.36 -6.47
CA GLN A 51 1.37 -14.35 -7.01
C GLN A 51 2.22 -13.73 -8.12
N VAL A 52 3.31 -14.41 -8.45
CA VAL A 52 4.21 -14.06 -9.54
C VAL A 52 4.26 -15.20 -10.54
N PRO A 53 4.00 -14.97 -11.84
CA PRO A 53 4.18 -15.99 -12.85
C PRO A 53 5.68 -16.27 -13.08
N VAL A 54 6.08 -17.53 -12.93
CA VAL A 54 7.45 -17.99 -13.17
C VAL A 54 7.36 -19.30 -13.96
N ASP A 55 7.89 -19.30 -15.17
CA ASP A 55 7.93 -20.48 -16.04
C ASP A 55 6.56 -21.14 -16.26
N GLY A 56 5.52 -20.32 -16.41
CA GLY A 56 4.14 -20.77 -16.61
C GLY A 56 3.40 -21.17 -15.33
N GLU A 57 4.06 -21.16 -14.17
CA GLU A 57 3.45 -21.45 -12.88
C GLU A 57 3.28 -20.17 -12.04
N GLY A 58 2.15 -20.03 -11.36
CA GLY A 58 1.93 -18.97 -10.38
C GLY A 58 2.57 -19.30 -9.04
N ARG A 59 3.52 -18.48 -8.59
CA ARG A 59 4.16 -18.62 -7.26
C ARG A 59 3.52 -17.64 -6.29
N ALA A 60 2.82 -18.16 -5.28
CA ALA A 60 2.15 -17.35 -4.27
C ALA A 60 3.13 -16.49 -3.49
N LEU A 61 2.72 -15.26 -3.19
CA LEU A 61 3.45 -14.35 -2.30
C LEU A 61 3.15 -14.68 -0.83
N PRO A 62 4.08 -14.35 0.09
CA PRO A 62 3.83 -14.50 1.52
C PRO A 62 2.61 -13.71 1.99
N GLU A 63 1.83 -14.24 2.92
CA GLU A 63 0.72 -13.53 3.55
C GLU A 63 1.07 -13.10 4.99
N PRO A 64 0.67 -11.88 5.41
CA PRO A 64 0.07 -10.81 4.61
C PRO A 64 1.10 -10.18 3.65
N PHE A 65 0.68 -9.78 2.46
CA PHE A 65 1.50 -9.05 1.50
C PHE A 65 1.00 -7.61 1.39
N MET A 66 1.87 -6.63 1.61
CA MET A 66 1.57 -5.20 1.49
C MET A 66 2.71 -4.46 0.81
N VAL A 67 2.36 -3.58 -0.12
CA VAL A 67 3.31 -2.68 -0.80
C VAL A 67 3.05 -1.25 -0.34
N ILE A 68 4.12 -0.57 0.06
CA ILE A 68 4.15 0.87 0.27
C ILE A 68 5.00 1.44 -0.87
N ALA A 69 4.40 2.24 -1.73
CA ALA A 69 5.13 2.91 -2.81
C ALA A 69 5.22 4.40 -2.52
N THR A 70 6.38 5.00 -2.79
CA THR A 70 6.56 6.45 -2.71
C THR A 70 6.70 7.04 -4.10
N GLN A 71 6.28 8.29 -4.25
CA GLN A 71 6.52 9.11 -5.43
C GLN A 71 7.01 10.48 -4.99
N ASN A 72 8.02 11.00 -5.69
CA ASN A 72 8.42 12.38 -5.53
C ASN A 72 7.81 13.19 -6.69
N PRO A 73 6.83 14.08 -6.43
CA PRO A 73 6.15 14.83 -7.49
C PRO A 73 7.00 15.95 -8.10
N VAL A 74 8.11 16.32 -7.47
CA VAL A 74 8.94 17.47 -7.88
C VAL A 74 9.89 17.12 -9.03
N GLU A 75 10.16 15.84 -9.29
CA GLU A 75 11.13 15.42 -10.29
C GLU A 75 10.43 14.97 -11.57
N TYR A 76 10.65 15.69 -12.67
CA TYR A 76 10.06 15.39 -13.97
C TYR A 76 11.02 14.66 -14.92
N GLU A 77 12.34 14.83 -14.80
CA GLU A 77 13.32 14.20 -15.69
C GLU A 77 13.60 12.75 -15.25
N GLY A 78 13.55 11.83 -16.22
CA GLY A 78 13.84 10.41 -15.97
C GLY A 78 12.75 9.66 -15.20
N THR A 79 11.52 10.19 -15.12
CA THR A 79 10.41 9.55 -14.44
C THR A 79 9.42 8.91 -15.41
N TYR A 80 8.78 7.85 -14.96
CA TYR A 80 7.68 7.15 -15.63
C TYR A 80 6.45 7.25 -14.73
N PRO A 81 5.61 8.29 -14.89
CA PRO A 81 4.44 8.46 -14.04
C PRO A 81 3.50 7.27 -14.19
N LEU A 82 2.94 6.83 -13.07
CA LEU A 82 1.91 5.79 -13.08
C LEU A 82 0.61 6.38 -13.64
N PRO A 83 0.01 5.76 -14.66
CA PRO A 83 -1.33 6.13 -15.12
C PRO A 83 -2.36 5.96 -13.99
N GLU A 84 -3.42 6.77 -14.02
CA GLU A 84 -4.47 6.75 -12.99
C GLU A 84 -5.11 5.35 -12.81
N ALA A 85 -5.30 4.60 -13.91
CA ALA A 85 -5.77 3.21 -13.84
C ALA A 85 -4.82 2.27 -13.08
N GLN A 86 -3.54 2.61 -12.95
CA GLN A 86 -2.57 1.87 -12.16
C GLN A 86 -2.57 2.35 -10.71
N LEU A 87 -2.79 3.64 -10.47
CA LEU A 87 -2.95 4.19 -9.12
C LEU A 87 -4.19 3.63 -8.42
N ASP A 88 -5.26 3.32 -9.15
CA ASP A 88 -6.49 2.68 -8.63
C ASP A 88 -6.25 1.28 -8.01
N ARG A 89 -5.05 0.71 -8.17
CA ARG A 89 -4.65 -0.55 -7.51
C ARG A 89 -4.14 -0.36 -6.08
N PHE A 90 -3.80 0.88 -5.71
CA PHE A 90 -3.42 1.20 -4.34
C PHE A 90 -4.67 1.46 -3.50
N LEU A 91 -4.62 0.99 -2.26
CA LEU A 91 -5.75 1.11 -1.33
C LEU A 91 -5.94 2.54 -0.84
N LEU A 92 -4.85 3.26 -0.59
CA LEU A 92 -4.83 4.61 -0.04
C LEU A 92 -3.73 5.43 -0.72
N THR A 93 -3.96 6.73 -0.86
CA THR A 93 -2.95 7.73 -1.24
C THR A 93 -2.73 8.67 -0.07
N LEU A 94 -1.51 8.73 0.43
CA LEU A 94 -1.16 9.58 1.57
C LEU A 94 -0.26 10.72 1.11
N LEU A 95 -0.66 11.94 1.40
CA LEU A 95 0.17 13.12 1.21
C LEU A 95 0.97 13.39 2.48
N LEU A 96 2.30 13.38 2.36
CA LEU A 96 3.19 13.71 3.45
C LEU A 96 3.65 15.17 3.31
N PRO A 97 3.09 16.10 4.08
CA PRO A 97 3.54 17.49 4.06
C PRO A 97 4.93 17.61 4.69
N LEU A 98 5.61 18.72 4.41
CA LEU A 98 6.82 19.06 5.14
C LEU A 98 6.51 19.18 6.64
N PRO A 99 7.47 18.79 7.49
CA PRO A 99 7.29 18.91 8.94
C PRO A 99 7.12 20.38 9.36
N GLU A 100 6.44 20.58 10.47
CA GLU A 100 6.36 21.89 11.12
C GLU A 100 7.76 22.30 11.64
N ARG A 101 8.02 23.63 11.73
CA ARG A 101 9.33 24.17 12.16
C ARG A 101 9.85 23.55 13.47
N SER A 102 8.98 23.28 14.42
CA SER A 102 9.35 22.63 15.70
C SER A 102 9.84 21.21 15.51
N GLN A 103 9.24 20.47 14.59
CA GLN A 103 9.63 19.10 14.24
C GLN A 103 10.97 19.09 13.48
N GLU A 104 11.18 20.04 12.57
CA GLU A 104 12.48 20.18 11.88
C GLU A 104 13.61 20.48 12.88
N ILE A 105 13.38 21.33 13.85
CA ILE A 105 14.35 21.61 14.93
C ILE A 105 14.64 20.32 15.71
N GLU A 106 13.61 19.54 16.05
CA GLU A 106 13.79 18.27 16.78
C GLU A 106 14.62 17.25 15.95
N VAL A 107 14.40 17.17 14.64
CA VAL A 107 15.21 16.33 13.75
C VAL A 107 16.68 16.74 13.82
N LEU A 108 16.97 18.03 13.68
CA LEU A 108 18.34 18.56 13.76
C LEU A 108 18.95 18.33 15.14
N TYR A 109 18.18 18.51 16.21
CA TYR A 109 18.62 18.24 17.57
C TYR A 109 19.04 16.79 17.77
N ARG A 110 18.24 15.84 17.28
CA ARG A 110 18.56 14.40 17.36
C ARG A 110 19.83 14.07 16.60
N HIS A 111 20.00 14.57 15.39
CA HIS A 111 21.21 14.36 14.60
C HIS A 111 22.46 15.00 15.24
N ALA A 112 22.32 16.13 15.93
CA ALA A 112 23.40 16.76 16.67
C ALA A 112 23.82 15.97 17.94
N HIS A 113 22.97 15.01 18.40
CA HIS A 113 23.19 14.21 19.60
C HIS A 113 23.29 12.71 19.28
N ASP A 114 24.07 12.38 18.26
CA ASP A 114 24.46 11.00 17.86
C ASP A 114 23.28 10.07 17.53
N PHE A 115 22.13 10.60 17.10
CA PHE A 115 21.06 9.76 16.59
C PHE A 115 21.45 9.12 15.24
N ASP A 116 21.57 7.79 15.23
CA ASP A 116 21.72 7.02 13.98
C ASP A 116 20.39 6.41 13.56
N PRO A 117 19.76 6.87 12.46
CA PRO A 117 18.50 6.32 11.97
C PRO A 117 18.59 4.85 11.52
N ARG A 118 19.79 4.33 11.32
CA ARG A 118 20.03 2.92 10.98
C ARG A 118 20.06 2.01 12.20
N ASN A 119 20.23 2.56 13.39
CA ASN A 119 20.21 1.81 14.65
C ASN A 119 18.85 1.95 15.35
N LEU A 120 17.85 1.22 14.83
CA LEU A 120 16.48 1.29 15.33
C LEU A 120 16.35 0.83 16.79
N ALA A 121 17.19 -0.11 17.23
CA ALA A 121 17.18 -0.59 18.61
C ALA A 121 17.63 0.51 19.58
N ALA A 122 18.69 1.28 19.23
CA ALA A 122 19.11 2.43 20.03
C ALA A 122 18.06 3.54 20.06
N ALA A 123 17.22 3.66 19.01
CA ALA A 123 16.08 4.56 18.98
C ALA A 123 14.88 4.07 19.81
N GLY A 124 15.00 2.92 20.50
CA GLY A 124 13.94 2.36 21.34
C GLY A 124 12.81 1.66 20.57
N LEU A 125 12.98 1.43 19.27
CA LEU A 125 11.99 0.72 18.46
C LEU A 125 12.01 -0.78 18.78
N ARG A 126 10.81 -1.34 18.97
CA ARG A 126 10.60 -2.76 19.24
C ARG A 126 9.42 -3.28 18.43
N ALA A 127 9.41 -4.57 18.15
CA ALA A 127 8.24 -5.22 17.54
C ALA A 127 7.04 -5.13 18.50
N VAL A 128 5.91 -4.66 17.98
CA VAL A 128 4.66 -4.50 18.74
C VAL A 128 3.56 -5.45 18.25
N ALA A 129 3.74 -6.08 17.09
CA ALA A 129 2.83 -7.06 16.51
C ALA A 129 3.62 -8.07 15.67
N ASP A 130 3.00 -9.21 15.41
CA ASP A 130 3.47 -10.28 14.52
C ASP A 130 2.41 -10.57 13.43
N ALA A 131 2.73 -11.44 12.47
CA ALA A 131 1.82 -11.83 11.40
C ALA A 131 0.49 -12.39 11.94
N ARG A 132 0.53 -13.21 13.00
CA ARG A 132 -0.68 -13.78 13.62
C ARG A 132 -1.57 -12.71 14.24
N SER A 133 -0.98 -11.67 14.82
CA SER A 133 -1.72 -10.52 15.38
C SER A 133 -2.43 -9.75 14.28
N LEU A 134 -1.76 -9.56 13.13
CA LEU A 134 -2.35 -8.91 11.95
C LEU A 134 -3.49 -9.74 11.35
N ASP A 135 -3.33 -11.06 11.24
CA ASP A 135 -4.40 -11.92 10.72
C ASP A 135 -5.63 -11.90 11.61
N ARG A 136 -5.46 -11.91 12.95
CA ARG A 136 -6.57 -11.74 13.89
C ARG A 136 -7.25 -10.39 13.73
N ALA A 137 -6.48 -9.31 13.59
CA ALA A 137 -7.02 -7.97 13.38
C ALA A 137 -7.82 -7.90 12.07
N ARG A 138 -7.30 -8.48 10.97
CA ARG A 138 -8.01 -8.56 9.68
C ARG A 138 -9.34 -9.31 9.79
N ALA A 139 -9.36 -10.43 10.50
CA ALA A 139 -10.59 -11.18 10.74
C ALA A 139 -11.63 -10.35 11.54
N GLN A 140 -11.18 -9.59 12.55
CA GLN A 140 -12.03 -8.69 13.31
C GLN A 140 -12.57 -7.54 12.46
N VAL A 141 -11.74 -6.93 11.62
CA VAL A 141 -12.17 -5.88 10.68
C VAL A 141 -13.24 -6.41 9.71
N GLN A 142 -13.10 -7.64 9.22
CA GLN A 142 -14.10 -8.26 8.36
C GLN A 142 -15.45 -8.46 9.06
N SER A 143 -15.47 -8.65 10.38
CA SER A 143 -16.70 -8.83 11.16
C SER A 143 -17.44 -7.52 11.47
N VAL A 144 -16.82 -6.35 11.23
CA VAL A 144 -17.44 -5.03 11.43
C VAL A 144 -18.68 -4.89 10.54
N GLN A 145 -19.81 -4.56 11.15
CA GLN A 145 -21.12 -4.46 10.49
C GLN A 145 -21.24 -3.20 9.63
N VAL A 146 -21.89 -3.34 8.48
CA VAL A 146 -22.16 -2.22 7.58
C VAL A 146 -23.63 -2.23 7.20
N GLY A 147 -24.39 -1.23 7.65
CA GLY A 147 -25.81 -1.11 7.34
C GLY A 147 -26.06 -0.76 5.87
N PRO A 148 -27.22 -1.15 5.29
CA PRO A 148 -27.58 -0.83 3.90
C PRO A 148 -27.50 0.66 3.57
N GLN A 149 -27.83 1.54 4.53
CA GLN A 149 -27.77 2.99 4.37
C GLN A 149 -26.35 3.49 4.14
N VAL A 150 -25.36 2.90 4.84
CA VAL A 150 -23.93 3.24 4.67
C VAL A 150 -23.42 2.74 3.33
N LEU A 151 -23.84 1.55 2.89
CA LEU A 151 -23.52 1.05 1.54
C LEU A 151 -24.09 1.99 0.46
N GLY A 152 -25.34 2.44 0.61
CA GLY A 152 -25.94 3.44 -0.28
C GLY A 152 -25.14 4.74 -0.29
N TYR A 153 -24.74 5.24 0.87
CA TYR A 153 -23.96 6.46 1.02
C TYR A 153 -22.60 6.36 0.28
N ILE A 154 -21.88 5.25 0.41
CA ILE A 154 -20.62 5.00 -0.31
C ILE A 154 -20.86 5.07 -1.83
N VAL A 155 -21.90 4.40 -2.32
CA VAL A 155 -22.24 4.39 -3.75
C VAL A 155 -22.59 5.78 -4.24
N ASP A 156 -23.38 6.54 -3.49
CA ASP A 156 -23.81 7.89 -3.85
C ASP A 156 -22.62 8.86 -3.90
N LEU A 157 -21.69 8.77 -2.94
CA LEU A 157 -20.43 9.52 -2.98
C LEU A 157 -19.62 9.20 -4.25
N CYS A 158 -19.38 7.92 -4.52
CA CYS A 158 -18.61 7.51 -5.71
C CYS A 158 -19.30 7.94 -7.01
N ARG A 159 -20.65 7.87 -7.07
CA ARG A 159 -21.41 8.35 -8.24
C ARG A 159 -21.31 9.86 -8.40
N ALA A 160 -21.37 10.62 -7.31
CA ALA A 160 -21.23 12.07 -7.33
C ALA A 160 -19.87 12.49 -7.92
N THR A 161 -18.76 11.77 -7.60
CA THR A 161 -17.46 12.06 -8.20
C THR A 161 -17.43 11.86 -9.70
N ARG A 162 -18.16 10.89 -10.26
CA ARG A 162 -18.21 10.59 -11.70
C ARG A 162 -18.97 11.63 -12.51
N THR A 163 -19.83 12.40 -11.87
CA THR A 163 -20.68 13.44 -12.52
C THR A 163 -20.24 14.85 -12.15
N SER A 164 -19.26 15.00 -11.25
CA SER A 164 -18.77 16.31 -10.83
C SER A 164 -17.94 16.98 -11.93
N PRO A 165 -18.27 18.21 -12.36
CA PRO A 165 -17.48 18.95 -13.32
C PRO A 165 -16.10 19.40 -12.78
N SER A 166 -15.91 19.33 -11.46
CA SER A 166 -14.67 19.72 -10.79
C SER A 166 -13.63 18.61 -10.73
N LEU A 167 -13.97 17.38 -11.14
CA LEU A 167 -13.10 16.23 -11.12
C LEU A 167 -12.84 15.74 -12.54
N SER A 168 -11.58 15.54 -12.89
CA SER A 168 -11.17 15.00 -14.20
C SER A 168 -11.47 13.51 -14.32
N LEU A 169 -11.48 12.80 -13.17
CA LEU A 169 -11.79 11.38 -13.10
C LEU A 169 -12.64 11.10 -11.84
N GLY A 170 -13.68 10.28 -11.99
CA GLY A 170 -14.49 9.81 -10.88
C GLY A 170 -14.00 8.48 -10.31
N VAL A 171 -14.36 8.20 -9.07
CA VAL A 171 -13.99 6.98 -8.36
C VAL A 171 -14.52 5.73 -9.07
N SER A 172 -13.64 4.75 -9.29
CA SER A 172 -13.97 3.45 -9.89
C SER A 172 -14.84 2.58 -8.96
N PRO A 173 -15.45 1.49 -9.45
CA PRO A 173 -16.07 0.49 -8.57
C PRO A 173 -15.07 -0.15 -7.61
N ARG A 174 -13.79 -0.30 -8.00
CA ARG A 174 -12.71 -0.78 -7.13
C ARG A 174 -12.46 0.20 -5.98
N GLY A 175 -12.40 1.51 -6.26
CA GLY A 175 -12.30 2.54 -5.23
C GLY A 175 -13.47 2.53 -4.24
N ALA A 176 -14.70 2.24 -4.70
CA ALA A 176 -15.84 2.07 -3.79
C ALA A 176 -15.66 0.88 -2.84
N THR A 177 -15.13 -0.26 -3.31
CA THR A 177 -14.83 -1.42 -2.44
C THR A 177 -13.65 -1.15 -1.51
N ALA A 178 -12.66 -0.40 -1.95
CA ALA A 178 -11.54 0.06 -1.13
C ALA A 178 -12.04 0.98 0.00
N LEU A 179 -12.91 1.94 -0.31
CA LEU A 179 -13.51 2.84 0.68
C LEU A 179 -14.34 2.07 1.72
N LEU A 180 -15.09 1.04 1.31
CA LEU A 180 -15.80 0.15 2.23
C LEU A 180 -14.82 -0.58 3.17
N ALA A 181 -13.76 -1.18 2.62
CA ALA A 181 -12.78 -1.95 3.38
C ALA A 181 -12.03 -1.08 4.40
N THR A 182 -11.60 0.11 3.98
CA THR A 182 -10.89 1.07 4.84
C THR A 182 -11.81 1.67 5.90
N SER A 183 -13.09 1.92 5.59
CA SER A 183 -14.09 2.39 6.57
C SER A 183 -14.33 1.35 7.68
N ARG A 184 -14.35 0.05 7.35
CA ARG A 184 -14.41 -1.02 8.36
C ARG A 184 -13.19 -1.00 9.28
N ALA A 185 -11.98 -0.86 8.70
CA ALA A 185 -10.75 -0.79 9.45
C ALA A 185 -10.72 0.44 10.36
N TRP A 186 -11.21 1.59 9.87
CA TRP A 186 -11.28 2.83 10.64
C TRP A 186 -12.25 2.72 11.83
N ALA A 187 -13.43 2.15 11.61
CA ALA A 187 -14.40 1.89 12.68
C ALA A 187 -13.81 0.96 13.75
N TRP A 188 -13.15 -0.13 13.34
CA TRP A 188 -12.48 -1.07 14.24
C TRP A 188 -11.37 -0.40 15.05
N LEU A 189 -10.50 0.38 14.41
CA LEU A 189 -9.45 1.17 15.08
C LEU A 189 -10.02 2.19 16.07
N SER A 190 -11.24 2.65 15.81
CA SER A 190 -12.01 3.55 16.70
C SER A 190 -12.77 2.80 17.81
N GLY A 191 -12.56 1.48 17.95
CA GLY A 191 -13.19 0.65 18.98
C GLY A 191 -14.66 0.31 18.73
N ARG A 192 -15.14 0.38 17.48
CA ARG A 192 -16.53 0.11 17.11
C ARG A 192 -16.63 -1.16 16.25
N ASP A 193 -17.76 -1.85 16.35
CA ASP A 193 -18.11 -3.04 15.57
C ASP A 193 -19.08 -2.74 14.42
N TYR A 194 -19.34 -1.46 14.13
CA TYR A 194 -20.15 -0.99 13.01
C TYR A 194 -19.56 0.27 12.37
N VAL A 195 -19.83 0.46 11.06
CA VAL A 195 -19.42 1.61 10.27
C VAL A 195 -20.47 2.70 10.29
N THR A 196 -20.03 3.95 10.44
CA THR A 196 -20.84 5.15 10.33
C THR A 196 -20.51 5.94 9.04
N PRO A 197 -21.38 6.84 8.58
CA PRO A 197 -21.06 7.77 7.48
C PRO A 197 -19.80 8.62 7.74
N ASP A 198 -19.54 8.97 9.01
CA ASP A 198 -18.35 9.75 9.38
C ASP A 198 -17.06 8.96 9.17
N ASP A 199 -17.07 7.63 9.35
CA ASP A 199 -15.93 6.78 9.03
C ASP A 199 -15.61 6.78 7.54
N VAL A 200 -16.65 6.71 6.71
CA VAL A 200 -16.52 6.83 5.25
C VAL A 200 -15.95 8.19 4.89
N LYS A 201 -16.51 9.27 5.44
CA LYS A 201 -16.10 10.64 5.17
C LYS A 201 -14.65 10.91 5.56
N ALA A 202 -14.17 10.36 6.69
CA ALA A 202 -12.80 10.52 7.17
C ALA A 202 -11.75 10.00 6.17
N LEU A 203 -12.12 9.07 5.28
CA LEU A 203 -11.22 8.39 4.34
C LEU A 203 -11.40 8.84 2.88
N THR A 204 -12.28 9.80 2.60
CA THR A 204 -12.54 10.27 1.23
C THR A 204 -11.39 11.06 0.60
N HIS A 205 -10.40 11.48 1.38
CA HIS A 205 -9.23 12.22 0.92
C HIS A 205 -7.93 11.38 0.91
N ALA A 206 -8.01 10.09 1.23
CA ALA A 206 -6.88 9.19 1.34
C ALA A 206 -6.78 8.18 0.17
#